data_1482b5937ce6b8da987fe3ac7bbae624
#
_entry.id   1482b5937ce6b8da987fe3ac7bbae624
#
_cell.length_a   1.000
_cell.length_b   1.000
_cell.length_c   1.000
_cell.angle_alpha   90.00
_cell.angle_beta   90.00
_cell.angle_gamma   90.00
#
_symmetry.space_group_name_H-M   'P 1'
#
loop_
_entity.id
_entity.type
_entity.pdbx_description
1 polymer ?
#
loop_
_entity_poly.entity_id
_entity_poly.type
_entity_poly.pdbx_seq_one_letter_code
_entity_poly.pdbx_strand_id
1 'polypeptide(L)'
;MKKVSIIGAGPAGIEAASVLAKQGVQVILFEKSETPLKNIQDKAFLFPNFQAAQEIADDLSGKLLADGITSAFGVDITDLKWQGTEWKLIDSKGQTYVSDAVLIATGYQVFDAHRKEELGYGIYKGVITSLDMEQMIKHGKIVNANGDQPKRVTFLQCVGSRDEKSGNNYCSKLCCVTAVKQAIEVVKQVPGCEASVFYMDLRMWGQGFEEMYRMAQEKYGVSFVRGRISEAAATFDGRVQLKSEDTLMGLPLKMTTDLLVLMVGMEASCGTKALGKVCDISGEIGRAHV
;
A
#
# COMPACT_ATOMS: atom_id res chain seq x y z
N MET A 1 -31.18 -18.16 -10.53
CA MET A 1 -30.58 -17.17 -9.62
C MET A 1 -29.26 -16.75 -10.26
N LYS A 2 -28.97 -15.45 -10.33
CA LYS A 2 -27.70 -14.98 -10.94
C LYS A 2 -26.52 -15.34 -10.01
N LYS A 3 -25.40 -15.73 -10.61
CA LYS A 3 -24.17 -16.10 -9.93
C LYS A 3 -23.03 -15.21 -10.35
N VAL A 4 -22.33 -14.63 -9.39
CA VAL A 4 -21.18 -13.73 -9.62
C VAL A 4 -19.93 -14.31 -8.97
N SER A 5 -18.85 -14.38 -9.72
CA SER A 5 -17.53 -14.70 -9.20
C SER A 5 -16.75 -13.40 -8.90
N ILE A 6 -16.17 -13.32 -7.71
CA ILE A 6 -15.30 -12.19 -7.31
C ILE A 6 -13.90 -12.74 -7.09
N ILE A 7 -12.90 -12.14 -7.72
CA ILE A 7 -11.50 -12.57 -7.61
C ILE A 7 -10.74 -11.57 -6.74
N GLY A 8 -10.37 -12.00 -5.54
CA GLY A 8 -9.68 -11.23 -4.50
C GLY A 8 -10.56 -10.92 -3.30
N ALA A 9 -10.20 -11.46 -2.13
CA ALA A 9 -10.85 -11.23 -0.84
C ALA A 9 -10.17 -10.10 -0.04
N GLY A 10 -9.84 -9.02 -0.72
CA GLY A 10 -9.51 -7.74 -0.11
C GLY A 10 -10.78 -6.97 0.27
N PRO A 11 -10.65 -5.76 0.86
CA PRO A 11 -11.80 -4.95 1.28
C PRO A 11 -12.84 -4.73 0.18
N ALA A 12 -12.39 -4.42 -1.04
CA ALA A 12 -13.27 -4.17 -2.17
C ALA A 12 -14.06 -5.43 -2.58
N GLY A 13 -13.39 -6.59 -2.62
CA GLY A 13 -14.04 -7.85 -2.97
C GLY A 13 -15.07 -8.29 -1.93
N ILE A 14 -14.75 -8.14 -0.65
CA ILE A 14 -15.66 -8.49 0.45
C ILE A 14 -16.88 -7.58 0.50
N GLU A 15 -16.69 -6.27 0.36
CA GLU A 15 -17.81 -5.33 0.30
C GLU A 15 -18.72 -5.64 -0.90
N ALA A 16 -18.15 -5.87 -2.08
CA ALA A 16 -18.92 -6.24 -3.26
C ALA A 16 -19.70 -7.54 -3.05
N ALA A 17 -19.06 -8.56 -2.44
CA ALA A 17 -19.72 -9.82 -2.11
C ALA A 17 -20.91 -9.60 -1.17
N SER A 18 -20.71 -8.82 -0.10
CA SER A 18 -21.76 -8.50 0.87
C SER A 18 -22.95 -7.77 0.23
N VAL A 19 -22.67 -6.77 -0.61
CA VAL A 19 -23.73 -6.00 -1.30
C VAL A 19 -24.52 -6.90 -2.26
N LEU A 20 -23.84 -7.71 -3.07
CA LEU A 20 -24.50 -8.61 -4.01
C LEU A 20 -25.35 -9.68 -3.32
N ALA A 21 -24.84 -10.27 -2.25
CA ALA A 21 -25.56 -11.27 -1.47
C ALA A 21 -26.85 -10.70 -0.87
N LYS A 22 -26.81 -9.47 -0.32
CA LYS A 22 -28.00 -8.76 0.18
C LYS A 22 -29.06 -8.52 -0.91
N GLN A 23 -28.67 -8.49 -2.18
CA GLN A 23 -29.56 -8.38 -3.33
C GLN A 23 -30.04 -9.74 -3.88
N GLY A 24 -29.76 -10.83 -3.19
CA GLY A 24 -30.15 -12.18 -3.59
C GLY A 24 -29.31 -12.79 -4.71
N VAL A 25 -28.10 -12.27 -4.96
CA VAL A 25 -27.16 -12.84 -5.92
C VAL A 25 -26.29 -13.87 -5.22
N GLN A 26 -26.08 -15.03 -5.85
CA GLN A 26 -25.10 -16.01 -5.37
C GLN A 26 -23.68 -15.52 -5.71
N VAL A 27 -22.81 -15.50 -4.72
CA VAL A 27 -21.44 -15.05 -4.88
C VAL A 27 -20.46 -16.17 -4.56
N ILE A 28 -19.47 -16.36 -5.43
CA ILE A 28 -18.25 -17.10 -5.10
C ILE A 28 -17.11 -16.09 -5.01
N LEU A 29 -16.50 -16.01 -3.84
CA LEU A 29 -15.35 -15.14 -3.57
C LEU A 29 -14.07 -15.98 -3.54
N PHE A 30 -13.20 -15.76 -4.51
CA PHE A 30 -11.90 -16.43 -4.63
C PHE A 30 -10.79 -15.59 -4.03
N GLU A 31 -9.88 -16.23 -3.30
CA GLU A 31 -8.66 -15.61 -2.79
C GLU A 31 -7.50 -16.60 -2.89
N LYS A 32 -6.38 -16.14 -3.45
CA LYS A 32 -5.18 -16.95 -3.60
C LYS A 32 -4.48 -17.30 -2.29
N SER A 33 -4.61 -16.43 -1.29
CA SER A 33 -4.09 -16.66 0.05
C SER A 33 -5.03 -17.54 0.85
N GLU A 34 -4.49 -18.25 1.84
CA GLU A 34 -5.29 -19.09 2.75
C GLU A 34 -6.22 -18.26 3.66
N THR A 35 -5.95 -16.96 3.79
CA THR A 35 -6.74 -16.04 4.62
C THR A 35 -7.11 -14.78 3.82
N PRO A 36 -8.33 -14.23 4.02
CA PRO A 36 -8.72 -12.96 3.43
C PRO A 36 -8.02 -11.78 4.10
N LEU A 37 -8.09 -10.60 3.50
CA LEU A 37 -7.69 -9.31 4.10
C LEU A 37 -6.22 -9.21 4.53
N LYS A 38 -5.32 -10.02 4.00
CA LYS A 38 -3.91 -10.03 4.38
C LYS A 38 -3.29 -8.62 4.36
N ASN A 39 -3.61 -7.82 3.33
CA ASN A 39 -3.09 -6.45 3.22
C ASN A 39 -3.58 -5.51 4.33
N ILE A 40 -4.74 -5.76 4.95
CA ILE A 40 -5.23 -5.02 6.12
C ILE A 40 -4.57 -5.55 7.38
N GLN A 41 -4.56 -6.87 7.55
CA GLN A 41 -3.97 -7.52 8.73
C GLN A 41 -2.49 -7.19 8.89
N ASP A 42 -1.76 -6.88 7.83
CA ASP A 42 -0.36 -6.45 7.89
C ASP A 42 -0.17 -5.01 8.39
N LYS A 43 -1.26 -4.25 8.63
CA LYS A 43 -1.21 -2.89 9.16
C LYS A 43 -1.44 -2.86 10.68
N ALA A 44 -0.89 -1.81 11.33
CA ALA A 44 -1.21 -1.53 12.73
C ALA A 44 -2.52 -0.71 12.81
N PHE A 45 -2.54 0.41 12.14
CA PHE A 45 -3.65 1.36 12.12
C PHE A 45 -3.96 1.81 10.70
N LEU A 46 -5.20 2.23 10.47
CA LEU A 46 -5.65 2.81 9.22
C LEU A 46 -5.84 4.34 9.37
N PHE A 47 -5.53 5.06 8.31
CA PHE A 47 -5.77 6.51 8.24
C PHE A 47 -7.23 6.80 7.80
N PRO A 48 -7.78 8.00 8.10
CA PRO A 48 -7.16 9.10 8.86
C PRO A 48 -7.33 8.97 10.37
N ASN A 49 -8.20 8.09 10.86
CA ASN A 49 -8.68 8.06 12.24
C ASN A 49 -7.80 7.23 13.19
N PHE A 50 -6.76 6.59 12.68
CA PHE A 50 -5.90 5.67 13.43
C PHE A 50 -6.67 4.52 14.08
N GLN A 51 -7.75 4.07 13.42
CA GLN A 51 -8.49 2.89 13.85
C GLN A 51 -7.61 1.65 13.70
N ALA A 52 -7.68 0.73 14.66
CA ALA A 52 -6.92 -0.51 14.60
C ALA A 52 -7.31 -1.33 13.36
N ALA A 53 -6.31 -1.75 12.60
CA ALA A 53 -6.53 -2.49 11.36
C ALA A 53 -7.22 -3.83 11.60
N GLN A 54 -6.97 -4.45 12.78
CA GLN A 54 -7.62 -5.70 13.18
C GLN A 54 -9.14 -5.53 13.34
N GLU A 55 -9.62 -4.44 13.93
CA GLU A 55 -11.06 -4.17 14.09
C GLU A 55 -11.77 -4.10 12.73
N ILE A 56 -11.13 -3.43 11.76
CA ILE A 56 -11.65 -3.34 10.38
C ILE A 56 -11.62 -4.70 9.69
N ALA A 57 -10.57 -5.49 9.92
CA ALA A 57 -10.46 -6.83 9.35
C ALA A 57 -11.54 -7.77 9.93
N ASP A 58 -11.83 -7.65 11.21
CA ASP A 58 -12.86 -8.45 11.89
C ASP A 58 -14.27 -8.08 11.38
N ASP A 59 -14.58 -6.77 11.25
CA ASP A 59 -15.85 -6.31 10.68
C ASP A 59 -16.06 -6.82 9.24
N LEU A 60 -15.03 -6.66 8.40
CA LEU A 60 -15.09 -7.15 7.02
C LEU A 60 -15.20 -8.68 6.95
N SER A 61 -14.48 -9.41 7.78
CA SER A 61 -14.56 -10.87 7.85
C SER A 61 -15.94 -11.35 8.26
N GLY A 62 -16.59 -10.63 9.18
CA GLY A 62 -17.97 -10.91 9.60
C GLY A 62 -18.97 -10.86 8.44
N LYS A 63 -18.73 -10.02 7.42
CA LYS A 63 -19.57 -9.91 6.22
C LYS A 63 -19.55 -11.17 5.35
N LEU A 64 -18.50 -11.99 5.46
CA LEU A 64 -18.38 -13.24 4.70
C LEU A 64 -19.31 -14.36 5.20
N LEU A 65 -19.88 -14.18 6.40
CA LEU A 65 -20.83 -15.13 6.98
C LEU A 65 -22.26 -14.98 6.45
N ALA A 66 -22.49 -13.99 5.57
CA ALA A 66 -23.81 -13.74 4.99
C ALA A 66 -24.23 -14.88 4.05
N ASP A 67 -25.52 -15.22 4.10
CA ASP A 67 -26.14 -16.18 3.18
C ASP A 67 -25.90 -15.74 1.73
N GLY A 68 -25.61 -16.70 0.86
CA GLY A 68 -25.35 -16.45 -0.57
C GLY A 68 -23.88 -16.17 -0.92
N ILE A 69 -22.97 -16.12 0.06
CA ILE A 69 -21.51 -16.03 -0.17
C ILE A 69 -20.85 -17.38 0.06
N THR A 70 -20.14 -17.87 -0.95
CA THR A 70 -19.24 -19.02 -0.84
C THR A 70 -17.81 -18.54 -0.94
N SER A 71 -17.01 -18.68 0.11
CA SER A 71 -15.59 -18.31 0.12
C SER A 71 -14.72 -19.48 -0.31
N ALA A 72 -13.81 -19.25 -1.26
CA ALA A 72 -12.83 -20.20 -1.77
C ALA A 72 -11.41 -19.63 -1.58
N PHE A 73 -10.80 -19.96 -0.45
CA PHE A 73 -9.44 -19.52 -0.10
C PHE A 73 -8.39 -20.53 -0.58
N GLY A 74 -7.15 -20.10 -0.80
CA GLY A 74 -6.09 -20.91 -1.41
C GLY A 74 -6.34 -21.24 -2.89
N VAL A 75 -7.21 -20.47 -3.56
CA VAL A 75 -7.60 -20.65 -4.95
C VAL A 75 -7.14 -19.47 -5.80
N ASP A 76 -6.16 -19.70 -6.65
CA ASP A 76 -5.60 -18.69 -7.56
C ASP A 76 -6.22 -18.82 -8.96
N ILE A 77 -7.10 -17.91 -9.33
CA ILE A 77 -7.72 -17.86 -10.67
C ILE A 77 -6.71 -17.27 -11.65
N THR A 78 -6.34 -18.05 -12.65
CA THR A 78 -5.29 -17.72 -13.62
C THR A 78 -5.80 -17.43 -15.02
N ASP A 79 -7.01 -17.89 -15.36
CA ASP A 79 -7.59 -17.68 -16.70
C ASP A 79 -9.11 -17.45 -16.64
N LEU A 80 -9.62 -16.67 -17.59
CA LEU A 80 -11.02 -16.32 -17.75
C LEU A 80 -11.41 -16.50 -19.22
N LYS A 81 -12.54 -17.17 -19.50
CA LYS A 81 -13.03 -17.37 -20.87
C LYS A 81 -14.52 -17.07 -20.94
N TRP A 82 -14.91 -16.15 -21.81
CA TRP A 82 -16.31 -15.93 -22.15
C TRP A 82 -16.83 -17.01 -23.08
N GLN A 83 -17.94 -17.67 -22.73
CA GLN A 83 -18.54 -18.76 -23.51
C GLN A 83 -19.84 -18.37 -24.24
N GLY A 84 -20.05 -17.06 -24.45
CA GLY A 84 -21.23 -16.51 -25.12
C GLY A 84 -22.37 -16.20 -24.16
N THR A 85 -22.60 -16.98 -23.12
CA THR A 85 -23.65 -16.78 -22.11
C THR A 85 -23.13 -16.67 -20.68
N GLU A 86 -21.95 -17.23 -20.42
CA GLU A 86 -21.36 -17.31 -19.08
C GLU A 86 -19.83 -17.22 -19.12
N TRP A 87 -19.24 -16.86 -18.00
CA TRP A 87 -17.80 -16.86 -17.79
C TRP A 87 -17.35 -18.19 -17.22
N LYS A 88 -16.32 -18.77 -17.82
CA LYS A 88 -15.57 -19.90 -17.30
C LYS A 88 -14.28 -19.38 -16.67
N LEU A 89 -14.10 -19.62 -15.36
CA LEU A 89 -12.88 -19.31 -14.62
C LEU A 89 -12.06 -20.59 -14.47
N ILE A 90 -10.74 -20.49 -14.54
CA ILE A 90 -9.81 -21.62 -14.40
C ILE A 90 -8.79 -21.23 -13.33
N ASP A 91 -8.60 -22.09 -12.34
CA ASP A 91 -7.59 -21.89 -11.31
C ASP A 91 -6.22 -22.51 -11.70
N SER A 92 -5.21 -22.23 -10.89
CA SER A 92 -3.84 -22.73 -11.09
C SER A 92 -3.72 -24.27 -11.04
N LYS A 93 -4.75 -24.98 -10.54
CA LYS A 93 -4.83 -26.45 -10.48
C LYS A 93 -5.61 -27.05 -11.65
N GLY A 94 -6.14 -26.18 -12.55
CA GLY A 94 -6.97 -26.60 -13.70
C GLY A 94 -8.44 -26.84 -13.36
N GLN A 95 -8.89 -26.56 -12.13
CA GLN A 95 -10.29 -26.65 -11.77
C GLN A 95 -11.07 -25.51 -12.42
N THR A 96 -12.31 -25.77 -12.79
CA THR A 96 -13.15 -24.80 -13.52
C THR A 96 -14.39 -24.42 -12.73
N TYR A 97 -14.73 -23.14 -12.83
CA TYR A 97 -15.91 -22.54 -12.21
C TYR A 97 -16.68 -21.74 -13.25
N VAL A 98 -17.99 -21.61 -13.08
CA VAL A 98 -18.86 -20.92 -14.04
C VAL A 98 -19.68 -19.87 -13.34
N SER A 99 -19.85 -18.69 -13.97
CA SER A 99 -20.60 -17.55 -13.44
C SER A 99 -21.17 -16.68 -14.56
N ASP A 100 -22.29 -16.00 -14.26
CA ASP A 100 -22.91 -15.03 -15.18
C ASP A 100 -22.07 -13.76 -15.34
N ALA A 101 -21.33 -13.38 -14.29
CA ALA A 101 -20.44 -12.22 -14.30
C ALA A 101 -19.21 -12.45 -13.41
N VAL A 102 -18.14 -11.72 -13.71
CA VAL A 102 -16.88 -11.73 -12.94
C VAL A 102 -16.51 -10.32 -12.52
N LEU A 103 -16.16 -10.15 -11.24
CA LEU A 103 -15.60 -8.93 -10.69
C LEU A 103 -14.14 -9.18 -10.31
N ILE A 104 -13.23 -8.40 -10.91
CA ILE A 104 -11.80 -8.49 -10.63
C ILE A 104 -11.45 -7.48 -9.52
N ALA A 105 -11.11 -7.97 -8.32
CA ALA A 105 -10.74 -7.20 -7.15
C ALA A 105 -9.36 -7.60 -6.60
N THR A 106 -8.43 -7.93 -7.49
CA THR A 106 -7.12 -8.52 -7.21
C THR A 106 -6.10 -7.53 -6.63
N GLY A 107 -6.49 -6.26 -6.45
CA GLY A 107 -5.71 -5.25 -5.74
C GLY A 107 -4.43 -4.84 -6.47
N TYR A 108 -3.44 -4.44 -5.68
CA TYR A 108 -2.16 -3.91 -6.14
C TYR A 108 -0.98 -4.64 -5.48
N GLN A 109 0.18 -4.44 -6.03
CA GLN A 109 1.47 -4.72 -5.40
C GLN A 109 2.23 -3.41 -5.19
N VAL A 110 3.12 -3.39 -4.20
CA VAL A 110 4.01 -2.24 -4.01
C VAL A 110 5.15 -2.29 -5.01
N PHE A 111 5.68 -1.12 -5.34
CA PHE A 111 6.87 -0.99 -6.16
C PHE A 111 8.07 -1.65 -5.48
N ASP A 112 8.84 -2.42 -6.22
CA ASP A 112 10.08 -3.02 -5.73
C ASP A 112 11.18 -1.95 -5.61
N ALA A 113 11.53 -1.60 -4.38
CA ALA A 113 12.52 -0.57 -4.08
C ALA A 113 13.95 -0.91 -4.56
N HIS A 114 14.26 -2.19 -4.81
CA HIS A 114 15.56 -2.60 -5.38
C HIS A 114 15.78 -2.02 -6.78
N ARG A 115 14.71 -1.67 -7.50
CA ARG A 115 14.79 -0.99 -8.80
C ARG A 115 15.28 0.46 -8.71
N LYS A 116 15.48 1.00 -7.50
CA LYS A 116 16.01 2.33 -7.19
C LYS A 116 17.32 2.20 -6.41
N GLU A 117 18.33 1.62 -7.06
CA GLU A 117 19.64 1.31 -6.45
C GLU A 117 20.29 2.54 -5.81
N GLU A 118 20.07 3.73 -6.41
CA GLU A 118 20.58 5.01 -5.91
C GLU A 118 20.07 5.40 -4.52
N LEU A 119 19.00 4.76 -4.05
CA LEU A 119 18.45 4.96 -2.71
C LEU A 119 18.99 3.96 -1.68
N GLY A 120 19.68 2.90 -2.12
CA GLY A 120 20.40 1.96 -1.28
C GLY A 120 19.55 0.95 -0.50
N TYR A 121 18.29 0.71 -0.90
CA TYR A 121 17.48 -0.35 -0.30
C TYR A 121 18.12 -1.73 -0.54
N GLY A 122 18.20 -2.54 0.52
CA GLY A 122 18.90 -3.83 0.47
C GLY A 122 20.43 -3.73 0.54
N ILE A 123 21.02 -2.50 0.45
CA ILE A 123 22.47 -2.24 0.53
C ILE A 123 22.80 -1.57 1.87
N TYR A 124 22.07 -0.51 2.23
CA TYR A 124 22.28 0.23 3.47
C TYR A 124 21.25 -0.20 4.50
N LYS A 125 21.71 -0.71 5.65
CA LYS A 125 20.82 -1.23 6.71
C LYS A 125 19.83 -0.20 7.26
N GLY A 126 20.17 1.09 7.19
CA GLY A 126 19.28 2.19 7.61
C GLY A 126 18.25 2.60 6.56
N VAL A 127 18.20 1.95 5.38
CA VAL A 127 17.20 2.22 4.34
C VAL A 127 16.17 1.10 4.32
N ILE A 128 14.92 1.46 4.57
CA ILE A 128 13.78 0.54 4.66
C ILE A 128 12.61 1.05 3.81
N THR A 129 11.64 0.21 3.53
CA THR A 129 10.41 0.60 2.84
C THR A 129 9.31 1.02 3.83
N SER A 130 8.25 1.65 3.32
CA SER A 130 7.03 1.90 4.09
C SER A 130 6.36 0.62 4.61
N LEU A 131 6.57 -0.52 3.97
CA LEU A 131 6.09 -1.81 4.46
C LEU A 131 6.90 -2.29 5.66
N ASP A 132 8.23 -2.17 5.61
CA ASP A 132 9.10 -2.53 6.73
C ASP A 132 8.80 -1.66 7.95
N MET A 133 8.61 -0.34 7.74
CA MET A 133 8.20 0.59 8.81
C MET A 133 6.84 0.20 9.39
N GLU A 134 5.88 -0.19 8.56
CA GLU A 134 4.56 -0.64 9.03
C GLU A 134 4.66 -1.87 9.94
N GLN A 135 5.53 -2.82 9.61
CA GLN A 135 5.79 -3.98 10.48
C GLN A 135 6.45 -3.57 11.81
N MET A 136 7.41 -2.65 11.78
CA MET A 136 8.02 -2.11 13.00
C MET A 136 6.98 -1.44 13.90
N ILE A 137 6.10 -0.61 13.32
CA ILE A 137 5.00 0.07 14.03
C ILE A 137 4.04 -0.96 14.65
N LYS A 138 3.65 -1.97 13.87
CA LYS A 138 2.72 -3.00 14.30
C LYS A 138 3.24 -3.81 15.49
N HIS A 139 4.53 -4.13 15.49
CA HIS A 139 5.17 -4.88 16.57
C HIS A 139 5.63 -3.99 17.74
N GLY A 140 5.44 -2.67 17.67
CA GLY A 140 5.89 -1.73 18.71
C GLY A 140 7.41 -1.70 18.88
N LYS A 141 8.17 -2.07 17.85
CA LYS A 141 9.63 -2.16 17.89
C LYS A 141 10.25 -1.42 16.71
N ILE A 142 10.39 -0.10 16.86
CA ILE A 142 11.05 0.75 15.86
C ILE A 142 12.52 0.89 16.26
N VAL A 143 13.41 0.33 15.44
CA VAL A 143 14.87 0.30 15.71
C VAL A 143 15.67 0.69 14.47
N ASN A 144 16.82 1.32 14.69
CA ASN A 144 17.78 1.66 13.64
C ASN A 144 18.63 0.42 13.22
N ALA A 145 19.60 0.64 12.34
CA ALA A 145 20.50 -0.41 11.83
C ALA A 145 21.31 -1.12 12.93
N ASN A 146 21.48 -0.51 14.08
CA ASN A 146 22.25 -1.04 15.22
C ASN A 146 21.36 -1.71 16.29
N GLY A 147 20.03 -1.67 16.11
CA GLY A 147 19.05 -2.18 17.07
C GLY A 147 18.62 -1.19 18.14
N ASP A 148 19.09 0.06 18.08
CA ASP A 148 18.73 1.13 19.02
C ASP A 148 17.47 1.88 18.55
N GLN A 149 16.83 2.62 19.46
CA GLN A 149 15.76 3.54 19.09
C GLN A 149 16.30 4.67 18.20
N PRO A 150 15.66 4.96 17.05
CA PRO A 150 16.12 6.02 16.17
C PRO A 150 15.86 7.40 16.78
N LYS A 151 16.81 8.32 16.61
CA LYS A 151 16.65 9.74 16.96
C LYS A 151 16.06 10.55 15.82
N ARG A 152 16.27 10.11 14.59
CA ARG A 152 15.77 10.78 13.38
C ARG A 152 15.31 9.77 12.35
N VAL A 153 14.07 9.93 11.88
CA VAL A 153 13.48 9.12 10.80
C VAL A 153 13.04 10.03 9.66
N THR A 154 13.47 9.72 8.46
CA THR A 154 13.16 10.49 7.26
C THR A 154 12.33 9.68 6.28
N PHE A 155 11.21 10.22 5.83
CA PHE A 155 10.31 9.60 4.86
C PHE A 155 10.52 10.24 3.48
N LEU A 156 10.87 9.45 2.47
CA LEU A 156 11.02 9.90 1.09
C LEU A 156 9.80 9.49 0.26
N GLN A 157 9.09 10.48 -0.25
CA GLN A 157 7.88 10.30 -1.06
C GLN A 157 8.17 9.85 -2.50
N CYS A 158 7.15 9.26 -3.12
CA CYS A 158 7.09 8.97 -4.56
C CYS A 158 8.18 8.01 -5.07
N VAL A 159 8.63 7.05 -4.26
CA VAL A 159 9.60 6.04 -4.72
C VAL A 159 8.90 5.06 -5.67
N GLY A 160 9.33 5.06 -6.95
CA GLY A 160 8.70 4.27 -8.02
C GLY A 160 7.31 4.74 -8.43
N SER A 161 6.99 6.02 -8.19
CA SER A 161 5.73 6.67 -8.58
C SER A 161 6.05 8.10 -9.00
N ARG A 162 5.37 8.64 -10.03
CA ARG A 162 5.73 9.91 -10.67
C ARG A 162 7.20 9.92 -11.10
N ASP A 163 7.65 8.80 -11.63
CA ASP A 163 9.05 8.53 -11.95
C ASP A 163 9.17 7.89 -13.33
N GLU A 164 9.64 8.66 -14.28
CA GLU A 164 9.81 8.27 -15.67
C GLU A 164 10.80 7.10 -15.81
N LYS A 165 11.90 7.11 -15.02
CA LYS A 165 12.90 6.03 -15.04
C LYS A 165 12.33 4.68 -14.64
N SER A 166 11.32 4.68 -13.78
CA SER A 166 10.61 3.47 -13.36
C SER A 166 9.47 3.08 -14.31
N GLY A 167 9.13 3.91 -15.30
CA GLY A 167 7.98 3.74 -16.18
C GLY A 167 6.63 4.08 -15.53
N ASN A 168 6.63 4.59 -14.30
CA ASN A 168 5.43 4.88 -13.51
C ASN A 168 5.20 6.39 -13.41
N ASN A 169 4.65 7.00 -14.47
CA ASN A 169 4.41 8.46 -14.53
C ASN A 169 3.20 8.90 -13.67
N TYR A 170 2.37 7.97 -13.22
CA TYR A 170 1.19 8.23 -12.42
C TYR A 170 1.52 8.42 -10.93
N CYS A 171 0.58 9.02 -10.18
CA CYS A 171 0.63 9.12 -8.74
C CYS A 171 -0.10 7.93 -8.10
N SER A 172 0.53 7.24 -7.16
CA SER A 172 -0.09 6.14 -6.39
C SER A 172 -1.16 6.61 -5.40
N LYS A 173 -1.32 7.91 -5.18
CA LYS A 173 -2.32 8.56 -4.30
C LYS A 173 -2.24 8.25 -2.80
N LEU A 174 -1.55 7.20 -2.39
CA LEU A 174 -1.48 6.77 -0.99
C LEU A 174 -0.16 7.12 -0.28
N CYS A 175 0.93 7.38 -1.02
CA CYS A 175 2.24 7.63 -0.40
C CYS A 175 2.20 8.78 0.62
N CYS A 176 1.52 9.89 0.28
CA CYS A 176 1.46 11.07 1.15
C CYS A 176 0.75 10.77 2.47
N VAL A 177 -0.46 10.20 2.39
CA VAL A 177 -1.24 9.88 3.60
C VAL A 177 -0.58 8.79 4.45
N THR A 178 0.07 7.82 3.81
CA THR A 178 0.80 6.77 4.52
C THR A 178 2.02 7.33 5.24
N ALA A 179 2.79 8.23 4.61
CA ALA A 179 3.95 8.85 5.25
C ALA A 179 3.55 9.71 6.46
N VAL A 180 2.51 10.52 6.31
CA VAL A 180 2.00 11.34 7.42
C VAL A 180 1.54 10.46 8.59
N LYS A 181 0.78 9.39 8.31
CA LYS A 181 0.36 8.41 9.31
C LYS A 181 1.57 7.78 10.01
N GLN A 182 2.53 7.25 9.24
CA GLN A 182 3.70 6.57 9.81
C GLN A 182 4.61 7.52 10.57
N ALA A 183 4.78 8.76 10.12
CA ALA A 183 5.55 9.77 10.85
C ALA A 183 4.92 10.07 12.21
N ILE A 184 3.58 10.21 12.28
CA ILE A 184 2.87 10.37 13.55
C ILE A 184 3.09 9.17 14.47
N GLU A 185 2.97 7.94 13.94
CA GLU A 185 3.14 6.71 14.73
C GLU A 185 4.58 6.56 15.25
N VAL A 186 5.57 6.92 14.45
CA VAL A 186 7.00 6.93 14.87
C VAL A 186 7.19 7.87 16.06
N VAL A 187 6.72 9.11 15.96
CA VAL A 187 6.87 10.09 17.05
C VAL A 187 6.09 9.67 18.30
N LYS A 188 4.94 9.01 18.15
CA LYS A 188 4.18 8.47 19.29
C LYS A 188 4.88 7.32 19.99
N GLN A 189 5.49 6.40 19.23
CA GLN A 189 6.08 5.18 19.78
C GLN A 189 7.53 5.37 20.24
N VAL A 190 8.24 6.38 19.69
CA VAL A 190 9.64 6.69 20.01
C VAL A 190 9.72 8.14 20.51
N PRO A 191 9.51 8.38 21.81
CA PRO A 191 9.58 9.73 22.39
C PRO A 191 10.93 10.41 22.12
N GLY A 192 10.88 11.63 21.61
CA GLY A 192 12.08 12.41 21.27
C GLY A 192 12.65 12.12 19.88
N CYS A 193 12.02 11.24 19.08
CA CYS A 193 12.40 11.04 17.69
C CYS A 193 11.92 12.21 16.82
N GLU A 194 12.81 12.74 15.99
CA GLU A 194 12.49 13.72 14.95
C GLU A 194 12.04 12.99 13.69
N ALA A 195 10.84 13.30 13.19
CA ALA A 195 10.35 12.78 11.92
C ALA A 195 10.32 13.88 10.85
N SER A 196 10.79 13.57 9.65
CA SER A 196 10.77 14.49 8.50
C SER A 196 10.25 13.79 7.24
N VAL A 197 9.46 14.52 6.43
CA VAL A 197 8.87 14.04 5.19
C VAL A 197 9.39 14.86 4.02
N PHE A 198 10.10 14.23 3.10
CA PHE A 198 10.56 14.85 1.85
C PHE A 198 9.55 14.58 0.73
N TYR A 199 9.08 15.63 0.10
CA TYR A 199 7.98 15.55 -0.87
C TYR A 199 8.18 16.48 -2.07
N MET A 200 7.59 16.14 -3.20
CA MET A 200 7.47 17.03 -4.37
C MET A 200 6.19 17.88 -4.25
N ASP A 201 5.06 17.23 -4.03
CA ASP A 201 3.76 17.79 -3.71
C ASP A 201 3.07 16.91 -2.67
N LEU A 202 2.43 17.51 -1.69
CA LEU A 202 1.57 16.79 -0.75
C LEU A 202 0.15 16.67 -1.34
N ARG A 203 -0.33 15.44 -1.43
CA ARG A 203 -1.67 15.14 -1.94
C ARG A 203 -2.50 14.52 -0.83
N MET A 204 -3.06 15.41 -0.01
CA MET A 204 -3.87 15.08 1.17
C MET A 204 -5.36 15.35 0.90
N TRP A 205 -5.84 14.84 -0.23
CA TRP A 205 -7.22 15.02 -0.68
C TRP A 205 -8.08 13.82 -0.29
N GLY A 206 -8.91 14.01 0.65
CA GLY A 206 -9.82 13.04 1.23
C GLY A 206 -10.30 13.56 2.56
N GLN A 207 -11.41 13.05 3.00
CA GLN A 207 -11.99 13.47 4.27
C GLN A 207 -11.06 13.12 5.43
N GLY A 208 -10.72 14.11 6.25
CA GLY A 208 -9.87 13.97 7.43
C GLY A 208 -8.36 13.94 7.15
N PHE A 209 -7.91 13.98 5.88
CA PHE A 209 -6.48 13.88 5.58
C PHE A 209 -5.75 15.20 5.82
N GLU A 210 -6.38 16.33 5.52
CA GLU A 210 -5.82 17.65 5.79
C GLU A 210 -5.67 17.88 7.31
N GLU A 211 -6.66 17.48 8.09
CA GLU A 211 -6.61 17.51 9.55
C GLU A 211 -5.48 16.63 10.10
N MET A 212 -5.29 15.43 9.51
CA MET A 212 -4.19 14.54 9.88
C MET A 212 -2.82 15.19 9.57
N TYR A 213 -2.68 15.84 8.43
CA TYR A 213 -1.47 16.57 8.05
C TYR A 213 -1.17 17.72 9.03
N ARG A 214 -2.17 18.54 9.33
CA ARG A 214 -2.05 19.62 10.32
C ARG A 214 -1.68 19.09 11.71
N MET A 215 -2.33 17.99 12.14
CA MET A 215 -2.01 17.33 13.39
C MET A 215 -0.55 16.83 13.43
N ALA A 216 -0.02 16.31 12.30
CA ALA A 216 1.37 15.90 12.23
C ALA A 216 2.34 17.06 12.51
N GLN A 217 2.06 18.24 11.97
CA GLN A 217 2.89 19.44 12.17
C GLN A 217 2.73 20.03 13.57
N GLU A 218 1.50 20.34 13.98
CA GLU A 218 1.21 21.13 15.17
C GLU A 218 1.36 20.32 16.46
N LYS A 219 0.93 19.06 16.46
CA LYS A 219 0.93 18.22 17.65
C LYS A 219 2.15 17.34 17.77
N TYR A 220 2.63 16.80 16.65
CA TYR A 220 3.72 15.83 16.65
C TYR A 220 5.05 16.39 16.13
N GLY A 221 5.10 17.64 15.70
CA GLY A 221 6.33 18.30 15.27
C GLY A 221 6.98 17.68 14.02
N VAL A 222 6.20 16.98 13.19
CA VAL A 222 6.71 16.40 11.95
C VAL A 222 7.10 17.51 10.99
N SER A 223 8.35 17.49 10.50
CA SER A 223 8.87 18.46 9.55
C SER A 223 8.57 18.04 8.12
N PHE A 224 8.23 19.00 7.26
CA PHE A 224 7.94 18.77 5.85
C PHE A 224 8.90 19.59 4.99
N VAL A 225 9.71 18.91 4.17
CA VAL A 225 10.70 19.52 3.29
C VAL A 225 10.30 19.29 1.83
N ARG A 226 10.05 20.37 1.10
CA ARG A 226 9.74 20.29 -0.31
C ARG A 226 11.02 20.14 -1.13
N GLY A 227 11.30 18.91 -1.55
CA GLY A 227 12.49 18.58 -2.31
C GLY A 227 12.59 17.10 -2.63
N ARG A 228 13.47 16.77 -3.55
CA ARG A 228 13.83 15.37 -3.85
C ARG A 228 15.18 15.08 -3.24
N ILE A 229 15.31 13.92 -2.60
CA ILE A 229 16.62 13.41 -2.23
C ILE A 229 17.37 13.03 -3.51
N SER A 230 18.51 13.67 -3.73
CA SER A 230 19.36 13.44 -4.90
C SER A 230 20.39 12.34 -4.67
N GLU A 231 20.75 12.11 -3.40
CA GLU A 231 21.76 11.12 -3.02
C GLU A 231 21.47 10.59 -1.60
N ALA A 232 21.55 9.27 -1.45
CA ALA A 232 21.59 8.59 -0.16
C ALA A 232 22.88 7.78 -0.06
N ALA A 233 23.60 7.90 1.03
CA ALA A 233 24.86 7.19 1.25
C ALA A 233 24.95 6.70 2.71
N ALA A 234 25.45 5.48 2.90
CA ALA A 234 25.72 4.97 4.25
C ALA A 234 26.84 5.75 4.93
N THR A 235 26.68 6.02 6.22
CA THR A 235 27.73 6.56 7.06
C THR A 235 28.43 5.43 7.84
N PHE A 236 29.62 5.69 8.34
CA PHE A 236 30.41 4.72 9.10
C PHE A 236 29.67 4.19 10.35
N ASP A 237 28.84 4.99 10.97
CA ASP A 237 28.08 4.64 12.18
C ASP A 237 26.71 3.99 11.90
N GLY A 238 26.47 3.56 10.65
CA GLY A 238 25.26 2.84 10.24
C GLY A 238 24.04 3.73 9.94
N ARG A 239 24.21 5.06 10.01
CA ARG A 239 23.18 6.02 9.60
C ARG A 239 23.20 6.25 8.08
N VAL A 240 22.24 7.01 7.58
CA VAL A 240 22.14 7.37 6.17
C VAL A 240 22.30 8.88 6.01
N GLN A 241 23.29 9.30 5.23
CA GLN A 241 23.47 10.70 4.83
C GLN A 241 22.63 10.97 3.59
N LEU A 242 21.89 12.06 3.64
CA LEU A 242 20.99 12.51 2.58
C LEU A 242 21.46 13.85 2.04
N LYS A 243 21.40 14.00 0.71
CA LYS A 243 21.54 15.29 0.03
C LYS A 243 20.25 15.60 -0.70
N SER A 244 19.77 16.80 -0.55
CA SER A 244 18.55 17.34 -1.18
C SER A 244 18.70 18.82 -1.43
N GLU A 245 17.73 19.40 -2.09
CA GLU A 245 17.48 20.83 -2.14
C GLU A 245 16.14 21.09 -1.46
N ASP A 246 16.10 22.03 -0.52
CA ASP A 246 14.83 22.60 -0.06
C ASP A 246 14.39 23.65 -1.09
N THR A 247 13.43 23.28 -1.92
CA THR A 247 12.98 24.13 -3.04
C THR A 247 12.13 25.33 -2.58
N LEU A 248 11.66 25.36 -1.34
CA LEU A 248 10.98 26.54 -0.77
C LEU A 248 11.97 27.55 -0.26
N MET A 249 13.07 27.11 0.34
CA MET A 249 14.15 27.97 0.80
C MET A 249 15.17 28.29 -0.29
N GLY A 250 15.20 27.52 -1.37
CA GLY A 250 16.22 27.64 -2.44
C GLY A 250 17.64 27.28 -1.98
N LEU A 251 17.76 26.40 -0.97
CA LEU A 251 19.05 26.07 -0.36
C LEU A 251 19.34 24.57 -0.44
N PRO A 252 20.62 24.19 -0.67
CA PRO A 252 21.03 22.80 -0.57
C PRO A 252 20.92 22.34 0.89
N LEU A 253 20.41 21.13 1.08
CA LEU A 253 20.25 20.48 2.37
C LEU A 253 21.11 19.21 2.42
N LYS A 254 21.92 19.11 3.47
CA LYS A 254 22.65 17.90 3.82
C LYS A 254 22.30 17.51 5.25
N MET A 255 21.79 16.29 5.44
CA MET A 255 21.42 15.78 6.75
C MET A 255 21.76 14.31 6.90
N THR A 256 21.75 13.83 8.14
CA THR A 256 21.92 12.41 8.46
C THR A 256 20.70 11.92 9.23
N THR A 257 20.21 10.76 8.86
CA THR A 257 19.06 10.11 9.50
C THR A 257 19.43 8.69 9.97
N ASP A 258 18.79 8.22 11.02
CA ASP A 258 18.97 6.84 11.51
C ASP A 258 18.22 5.83 10.63
N LEU A 259 17.05 6.24 10.12
CA LEU A 259 16.28 5.47 9.17
C LEU A 259 15.80 6.37 8.00
N LEU A 260 16.00 5.91 6.78
CA LEU A 260 15.37 6.44 5.58
C LEU A 260 14.26 5.48 5.14
N VAL A 261 13.01 5.96 5.21
CA VAL A 261 11.83 5.19 4.83
C VAL A 261 11.41 5.56 3.41
N LEU A 262 11.50 4.60 2.52
CA LEU A 262 11.09 4.76 1.13
C LEU A 262 9.58 4.55 1.01
N MET A 263 8.85 5.62 0.69
CA MET A 263 7.41 5.56 0.46
C MET A 263 7.13 5.00 -0.93
N VAL A 264 7.17 3.67 -1.01
CA VAL A 264 7.02 2.94 -2.27
C VAL A 264 5.64 3.13 -2.89
N GLY A 265 5.63 3.32 -4.22
CA GLY A 265 4.41 3.44 -5.00
C GLY A 265 3.65 2.13 -5.10
N MET A 266 2.51 2.18 -5.81
CA MET A 266 1.69 1.02 -6.12
C MET A 266 1.74 0.71 -7.61
N GLU A 267 1.78 -0.57 -7.94
CA GLU A 267 1.65 -1.10 -9.30
C GLU A 267 0.46 -2.06 -9.36
N ALA A 268 -0.15 -2.21 -10.53
CA ALA A 268 -1.14 -3.26 -10.71
C ALA A 268 -0.51 -4.62 -10.39
N SER A 269 -1.20 -5.45 -9.62
CA SER A 269 -0.69 -6.79 -9.27
C SER A 269 -0.47 -7.63 -10.53
N CYS A 270 0.42 -8.62 -10.45
CA CYS A 270 0.63 -9.55 -11.57
C CYS A 270 -0.70 -10.23 -11.98
N GLY A 271 -1.55 -10.58 -11.02
CA GLY A 271 -2.88 -11.13 -11.29
C GLY A 271 -3.79 -10.14 -12.01
N THR A 272 -3.81 -8.86 -11.60
CA THR A 272 -4.57 -7.81 -12.28
C THR A 272 -4.12 -7.66 -13.73
N LYS A 273 -2.80 -7.62 -13.97
CA LYS A 273 -2.23 -7.49 -15.33
C LYS A 273 -2.56 -8.72 -16.20
N ALA A 274 -2.46 -9.93 -15.64
CA ALA A 274 -2.73 -11.17 -16.35
C ALA A 274 -4.23 -11.27 -16.74
N LEU A 275 -5.13 -11.10 -15.78
CA LEU A 275 -6.57 -11.17 -16.03
C LEU A 275 -7.07 -10.02 -16.90
N GLY A 276 -6.53 -8.80 -16.71
CA GLY A 276 -6.84 -7.67 -17.59
C GLY A 276 -6.48 -7.94 -19.05
N LYS A 277 -5.31 -8.54 -19.29
CA LYS A 277 -4.91 -8.94 -20.66
C LYS A 277 -5.84 -9.98 -21.28
N VAL A 278 -6.29 -10.95 -20.50
CA VAL A 278 -7.25 -11.99 -20.96
C VAL A 278 -8.60 -11.37 -21.32
N CYS A 279 -9.03 -10.35 -20.59
CA CYS A 279 -10.32 -9.67 -20.81
C CYS A 279 -10.22 -8.47 -21.77
N ASP A 280 -9.04 -8.23 -22.37
CA ASP A 280 -8.76 -7.04 -23.21
C ASP A 280 -9.06 -5.72 -22.49
N ILE A 281 -8.78 -5.68 -21.17
CA ILE A 281 -8.95 -4.50 -20.32
C ILE A 281 -7.56 -3.91 -20.06
N SER A 282 -7.32 -2.69 -20.55
CA SER A 282 -6.15 -1.91 -20.16
C SER A 282 -6.47 -1.13 -18.88
N GLY A 283 -5.52 -1.07 -17.95
CA GLY A 283 -5.74 -0.37 -16.69
C GLY A 283 -4.46 0.24 -16.13
N GLU A 284 -4.56 1.47 -15.63
CA GLU A 284 -3.55 2.10 -14.79
C GLU A 284 -4.08 2.26 -13.37
N ILE A 285 -3.20 2.09 -12.37
CA ILE A 285 -3.58 2.36 -10.98
C ILE A 285 -4.05 3.82 -10.82
N GLY A 286 -5.22 3.97 -10.19
CA GLY A 286 -5.79 5.28 -9.89
C GLY A 286 -6.45 6.00 -11.05
N ARG A 287 -6.61 5.37 -12.22
CA ARG A 287 -7.46 5.84 -13.30
C ARG A 287 -8.65 4.91 -13.49
N ALA A 288 -9.84 5.48 -13.57
CA ALA A 288 -11.00 4.78 -14.11
C ALA A 288 -10.91 4.85 -15.63
N HIS A 289 -11.03 3.71 -16.30
CA HIS A 289 -11.31 3.68 -17.73
C HIS A 289 -12.83 3.69 -17.89
N VAL A 290 -13.32 4.72 -18.56
CA VAL A 290 -14.72 4.84 -18.98
C VAL A 290 -14.83 4.31 -20.39
#